data_8dcf078f308db2968aa8f6882ced6596
#
_entry.id   8dcf078f308db2968aa8f6882ced6596
#
_cell.length_a   1.000
_cell.length_b   1.000
_cell.length_c   1.000
_cell.angle_alpha   90.00
_cell.angle_beta   90.00
_cell.angle_gamma   90.00
#
_symmetry.space_group_name_H-M   'P 1'
#
loop_
_entity.id
_entity.type
_entity.pdbx_description
1 polymer ?
#
loop_
_entity_poly.entity_id
_entity_poly.type
_entity_poly.pdbx_seq_one_letter_code
_entity_poly.pdbx_strand_id
1 'polypeptide(L)'
;MIKESELILNPDGSIYHLNLRPEQVADTIILVGDPNRVPRVSAYFDTIEFSTQKREFCTHTGTYKGKRLTALSTGIGPDNIDIVINELDALFNIDLHTRKPKEQLTSLNIVRFGTSGSLQADIPVDSFVLSSHGLGMDNMLHAYKDAPNVREIAMEEAFMVHTQWNTDKGRPYIVGCGETLKQRLLTDKVFEGITGTAPGFYGPQGRMLRLPVQDPTLNDKLHSFNYKGYRMTNLEMETSAIYGLSKLLGHQAVSLNAIIANRAAGTFTKDTKKVVENLIVYGLE
;
A
#
# COMPACT_ATOMS: atom_id res chain seq x y z
N MET A 1 11.56 16.99 22.08
CA MET A 1 11.76 17.69 20.79
C MET A 1 12.48 16.74 19.85
N ILE A 2 11.91 16.48 18.67
CA ILE A 2 12.53 15.63 17.63
C ILE A 2 13.67 16.41 17.00
N LYS A 3 14.83 15.76 16.80
CA LYS A 3 16.03 16.41 16.25
C LYS A 3 15.85 16.75 14.77
N GLU A 4 16.62 17.72 14.27
CA GLU A 4 16.58 18.12 12.86
C GLU A 4 17.00 17.02 11.90
N SER A 5 17.90 16.14 12.34
CA SER A 5 18.33 14.96 11.58
C SER A 5 17.26 13.86 11.46
N GLU A 6 16.18 13.94 12.25
CA GLU A 6 15.12 12.95 12.29
C GLU A 6 13.84 13.46 11.63
N LEU A 7 13.42 14.69 11.94
CA LEU A 7 12.34 15.40 11.23
C LEU A 7 12.98 16.45 10.34
N ILE A 8 13.27 16.08 9.11
CA ILE A 8 13.91 16.99 8.15
C ILE A 8 12.87 17.86 7.49
N LEU A 9 13.08 19.16 7.48
CA LEU A 9 12.23 20.14 6.80
C LEU A 9 13.03 20.87 5.72
N ASN A 10 12.34 21.25 4.64
CA ASN A 10 12.88 22.12 3.62
C ASN A 10 12.97 23.56 4.16
N PRO A 11 13.76 24.45 3.53
CA PRO A 11 13.90 25.85 3.97
C PRO A 11 12.59 26.62 4.04
N ASP A 12 11.58 26.21 3.28
CA ASP A 12 10.24 26.82 3.25
C ASP A 12 9.29 26.25 4.32
N GLY A 13 9.78 25.32 5.19
CA GLY A 13 9.02 24.68 6.25
C GLY A 13 8.19 23.47 5.81
N SER A 14 8.22 23.08 4.56
CA SER A 14 7.58 21.85 4.08
C SER A 14 8.37 20.60 4.53
N ILE A 15 7.68 19.45 4.65
CA ILE A 15 8.34 18.18 4.98
C ILE A 15 9.24 17.73 3.82
N TYR A 16 10.33 17.05 4.13
CA TYR A 16 11.49 16.96 3.24
C TYR A 16 11.22 16.23 1.91
N HIS A 17 10.68 15.00 1.96
CA HIS A 17 10.50 14.21 0.74
C HIS A 17 9.22 14.58 -0.02
N LEU A 18 8.08 14.63 0.69
CA LEU A 18 6.79 14.91 0.08
C LEU A 18 6.64 16.37 -0.37
N ASN A 19 7.46 17.28 0.16
CA ASN A 19 7.41 18.71 -0.14
C ASN A 19 6.02 19.32 0.12
N LEU A 20 5.42 18.94 1.26
CA LEU A 20 4.07 19.31 1.67
C LEU A 20 4.09 20.01 3.03
N ARG A 21 3.05 20.83 3.24
CA ARG A 21 2.70 21.43 4.54
C ARG A 21 1.37 20.85 5.02
N PRO A 22 1.06 20.94 6.34
CA PRO A 22 -0.16 20.35 6.91
C PRO A 22 -1.46 20.79 6.20
N GLU A 23 -1.58 22.08 5.86
CA GLU A 23 -2.76 22.66 5.21
C GLU A 23 -2.97 22.18 3.76
N GLN A 24 -1.96 21.61 3.15
CA GLN A 24 -1.96 21.18 1.75
C GLN A 24 -2.45 19.74 1.55
N VAL A 25 -2.73 19.00 2.64
CA VAL A 25 -3.11 17.58 2.60
C VAL A 25 -4.48 17.39 3.26
N ALA A 26 -5.33 16.54 2.69
CA ALA A 26 -6.57 16.09 3.29
C ALA A 26 -6.33 14.89 4.22
N ASP A 27 -7.23 14.64 5.17
CA ASP A 27 -7.21 13.48 6.06
C ASP A 27 -7.59 12.16 5.36
N THR A 28 -8.17 12.26 4.18
CA THR A 28 -8.49 11.13 3.30
C THR A 28 -7.56 11.16 2.09
N ILE A 29 -6.72 10.13 1.98
CA ILE A 29 -5.59 10.10 1.06
C ILE A 29 -5.68 8.88 0.14
N ILE A 30 -5.62 9.12 -1.16
CA ILE A 30 -5.54 8.08 -2.19
C ILE A 30 -4.08 7.92 -2.58
N LEU A 31 -3.50 6.75 -2.28
CA LEU A 31 -2.15 6.40 -2.66
C LEU A 31 -2.12 5.65 -3.99
N VAL A 32 -1.21 6.02 -4.86
CA VAL A 32 -0.92 5.33 -6.13
C VAL A 32 0.60 5.12 -6.26
N GLY A 33 1.04 4.08 -6.98
CA GLY A 33 2.48 3.85 -7.17
C GLY A 33 3.11 4.79 -8.19
N ASP A 34 2.42 5.03 -9.31
CA ASP A 34 2.91 5.80 -10.44
C ASP A 34 2.51 7.29 -10.33
N PRO A 35 3.47 8.25 -10.37
CA PRO A 35 3.15 9.68 -10.36
C PRO A 35 2.21 10.11 -11.49
N ASN A 36 2.26 9.46 -12.67
CA ASN A 36 1.34 9.74 -13.76
C ASN A 36 -0.11 9.28 -13.50
N ARG A 37 -0.34 8.51 -12.45
CA ARG A 37 -1.70 8.12 -12.02
C ARG A 37 -2.38 9.19 -11.19
N VAL A 38 -1.63 10.05 -10.51
CA VAL A 38 -2.19 11.15 -9.69
C VAL A 38 -3.09 12.08 -10.52
N PRO A 39 -2.67 12.60 -11.69
CA PRO A 39 -3.56 13.39 -12.54
C PRO A 39 -4.81 12.64 -13.01
N ARG A 40 -4.73 11.32 -13.18
CA ARG A 40 -5.89 10.49 -13.57
C ARG A 40 -6.92 10.38 -12.45
N VAL A 41 -6.48 10.30 -11.19
CA VAL A 41 -7.38 10.36 -10.03
C VAL A 41 -7.99 11.74 -9.90
N SER A 42 -7.16 12.78 -9.92
CA SER A 42 -7.62 14.17 -9.73
C SER A 42 -8.38 14.75 -10.92
N ALA A 43 -8.41 14.08 -12.07
CA ALA A 43 -9.30 14.43 -13.19
C ALA A 43 -10.79 14.30 -12.82
N TYR A 44 -11.12 13.54 -11.77
CA TYR A 44 -12.47 13.42 -11.23
C TYR A 44 -12.78 14.45 -10.15
N PHE A 45 -11.80 15.21 -9.67
CA PHE A 45 -12.02 16.22 -8.64
C PHE A 45 -12.83 17.41 -9.19
N ASP A 46 -13.75 17.92 -8.38
CA ASP A 46 -14.51 19.11 -8.69
C ASP A 46 -13.62 20.35 -8.81
N THR A 47 -12.61 20.41 -7.92
CA THR A 47 -11.56 21.47 -7.88
C THR A 47 -10.23 20.86 -7.50
N ILE A 48 -9.14 21.46 -7.98
CA ILE A 48 -7.78 21.19 -7.49
C ILE A 48 -7.32 22.44 -6.74
N GLU A 49 -7.09 22.31 -5.43
CA GLU A 49 -6.67 23.38 -4.53
C GLU A 49 -5.14 23.55 -4.51
N PHE A 50 -4.43 22.41 -4.62
CA PHE A 50 -2.98 22.37 -4.53
C PHE A 50 -2.41 21.23 -5.38
N SER A 51 -1.24 21.47 -5.96
CA SER A 51 -0.48 20.45 -6.66
C SER A 51 1.03 20.69 -6.51
N THR A 52 1.78 19.61 -6.33
CA THR A 52 3.25 19.64 -6.30
C THR A 52 3.80 18.29 -6.76
N GLN A 53 5.06 18.30 -7.17
CA GLN A 53 5.82 17.09 -7.44
C GLN A 53 7.27 17.27 -7.02
N LYS A 54 7.79 16.31 -6.27
CA LYS A 54 9.21 16.20 -5.95
C LYS A 54 9.62 14.73 -6.06
N ARG A 55 10.57 14.45 -6.93
CA ARG A 55 10.95 13.06 -7.28
C ARG A 55 9.73 12.26 -7.76
N GLU A 56 9.52 11.05 -7.22
CA GLU A 56 8.37 10.18 -7.46
C GLU A 56 7.10 10.59 -6.70
N PHE A 57 7.19 11.54 -5.79
CA PHE A 57 6.07 12.00 -4.96
C PHE A 57 5.33 13.15 -5.66
N CYS A 58 4.27 12.82 -6.38
CA CYS A 58 3.35 13.78 -6.98
C CYS A 58 2.09 13.86 -6.10
N THR A 59 1.62 15.05 -5.79
CA THR A 59 0.47 15.28 -4.92
C THR A 59 -0.50 16.26 -5.56
N HIS A 60 -1.77 15.88 -5.65
CA HIS A 60 -2.88 16.77 -5.96
C HIS A 60 -3.90 16.71 -4.82
N THR A 61 -4.25 17.85 -4.24
CA THR A 61 -5.32 17.98 -3.24
C THR A 61 -6.44 18.82 -3.83
N GLY A 62 -7.68 18.41 -3.56
CA GLY A 62 -8.86 19.08 -4.06
C GLY A 62 -10.14 18.50 -3.47
N THR A 63 -11.27 18.76 -4.11
CA THR A 63 -12.58 18.28 -3.67
C THR A 63 -13.20 17.31 -4.67
N TYR A 64 -13.88 16.31 -4.18
CA TYR A 64 -14.69 15.38 -4.95
C TYR A 64 -16.03 15.16 -4.26
N LYS A 65 -17.13 15.50 -4.91
CA LYS A 65 -18.50 15.44 -4.34
C LYS A 65 -18.58 16.11 -2.95
N GLY A 66 -17.93 17.28 -2.84
CA GLY A 66 -17.89 18.06 -1.60
C GLY A 66 -16.99 17.55 -0.49
N LYS A 67 -16.22 16.48 -0.72
CA LYS A 67 -15.21 15.96 0.23
C LYS A 67 -13.82 16.35 -0.22
N ARG A 68 -13.00 16.81 0.71
CA ARG A 68 -11.59 17.11 0.44
C ARG A 68 -10.78 15.83 0.42
N LEU A 69 -10.03 15.60 -0.65
CA LEU A 69 -9.20 14.43 -0.90
C LEU A 69 -7.80 14.84 -1.33
N THR A 70 -6.83 13.99 -1.01
CA THR A 70 -5.46 14.09 -1.57
C THR A 70 -5.17 12.82 -2.37
N ALA A 71 -4.74 12.97 -3.61
CA ALA A 71 -4.12 11.91 -4.40
C ALA A 71 -2.60 12.09 -4.36
N LEU A 72 -1.87 11.04 -3.96
CA LEU A 72 -0.42 11.07 -3.78
C LEU A 72 0.23 9.82 -4.35
N SER A 73 1.32 10.00 -5.12
CA SER A 73 2.13 8.88 -5.58
C SER A 73 3.23 8.53 -4.60
N THR A 74 3.43 7.24 -4.42
CA THR A 74 4.43 6.71 -3.47
C THR A 74 5.74 6.30 -4.13
N GLY A 75 5.75 6.12 -5.47
CA GLY A 75 6.79 5.30 -6.10
C GLY A 75 6.56 3.82 -5.81
N ILE A 76 7.61 3.01 -5.90
CA ILE A 76 7.57 1.55 -5.79
C ILE A 76 8.37 1.11 -4.56
N GLY A 77 7.79 0.18 -3.80
CA GLY A 77 8.48 -0.56 -2.75
C GLY A 77 8.22 -0.09 -1.32
N PRO A 78 8.49 -0.96 -0.33
CA PRO A 78 8.21 -0.71 1.08
C PRO A 78 9.03 0.44 1.66
N ASP A 79 10.24 0.64 1.20
CA ASP A 79 11.14 1.74 1.59
C ASP A 79 10.54 3.12 1.27
N ASN A 80 9.93 3.28 0.10
CA ASN A 80 9.17 4.49 -0.23
C ASN A 80 7.93 4.66 0.66
N ILE A 81 7.25 3.56 0.99
CA ILE A 81 6.08 3.59 1.88
C ILE A 81 6.48 4.04 3.30
N ASP A 82 7.65 3.62 3.77
CA ASP A 82 8.17 4.08 5.06
C ASP A 82 8.29 5.62 5.09
N ILE A 83 8.83 6.21 4.04
CA ILE A 83 8.90 7.67 3.89
C ILE A 83 7.51 8.29 3.88
N VAL A 84 6.63 7.81 3.00
CA VAL A 84 5.32 8.42 2.75
C VAL A 84 4.43 8.39 3.99
N ILE A 85 4.31 7.24 4.65
CA ILE A 85 3.40 7.11 5.79
C ILE A 85 3.92 7.88 7.01
N ASN A 86 5.22 7.84 7.29
CA ASN A 86 5.80 8.62 8.39
C ASN A 86 5.72 10.13 8.13
N GLU A 87 5.96 10.60 6.91
CA GLU A 87 5.85 12.03 6.59
C GLU A 87 4.40 12.51 6.57
N LEU A 88 3.44 11.68 6.12
CA LEU A 88 2.01 11.99 6.22
C LEU A 88 1.56 12.08 7.68
N ASP A 89 1.94 11.10 8.53
CA ASP A 89 1.65 11.19 9.97
C ASP A 89 2.24 12.45 10.59
N ALA A 90 3.49 12.77 10.27
CA ALA A 90 4.16 13.95 10.81
C ALA A 90 3.43 15.25 10.45
N LEU A 91 2.90 15.39 9.24
CA LEU A 91 2.12 16.57 8.83
C LEU A 91 0.87 16.79 9.70
N PHE A 92 0.22 15.72 10.15
CA PHE A 92 -1.00 15.79 10.96
C PHE A 92 -0.71 15.78 12.46
N ASN A 93 0.25 14.98 12.91
CA ASN A 93 0.41 14.59 14.30
C ASN A 93 1.65 15.17 15.00
N ILE A 94 2.50 15.89 14.26
CA ILE A 94 3.64 16.62 14.81
C ILE A 94 3.44 18.11 14.54
N ASP A 95 3.67 18.93 15.54
CA ASP A 95 3.86 20.37 15.36
C ASP A 95 5.25 20.59 14.76
N LEU A 96 5.30 20.94 13.46
CA LEU A 96 6.55 21.07 12.72
C LEU A 96 7.43 22.23 13.23
N HIS A 97 6.83 23.24 13.88
CA HIS A 97 7.57 24.36 14.44
C HIS A 97 8.25 23.99 15.76
N THR A 98 7.50 23.38 16.68
CA THR A 98 8.03 22.97 18.00
C THR A 98 8.70 21.59 17.96
N ARG A 99 8.51 20.83 16.88
CA ARG A 99 9.02 19.46 16.68
C ARG A 99 8.60 18.51 17.80
N LYS A 100 7.35 18.60 18.21
CA LYS A 100 6.75 17.74 19.24
C LYS A 100 5.49 17.09 18.72
N PRO A 101 5.20 15.84 19.11
CA PRO A 101 3.90 15.25 18.87
C PRO A 101 2.79 16.12 19.46
N LYS A 102 1.67 16.22 18.74
CA LYS A 102 0.45 16.92 19.20
C LYS A 102 -0.23 16.10 20.31
N GLU A 103 -0.94 16.75 21.22
CA GLU A 103 -1.71 16.07 22.26
C GLU A 103 -2.91 15.31 21.68
N GLN A 104 -3.55 15.88 20.68
CA GLN A 104 -4.64 15.24 19.94
C GLN A 104 -4.14 14.75 18.60
N LEU A 105 -4.19 13.43 18.41
CA LEU A 105 -3.76 12.79 17.19
C LEU A 105 -4.92 12.63 16.21
N THR A 106 -4.64 12.86 14.94
CA THR A 106 -5.56 12.67 13.82
C THR A 106 -5.33 11.31 13.20
N SER A 107 -6.38 10.51 13.09
CA SER A 107 -6.36 9.26 12.32
C SER A 107 -6.65 9.56 10.85
N LEU A 108 -5.78 9.12 9.95
CA LEU A 108 -5.93 9.28 8.51
C LEU A 108 -6.71 8.10 7.91
N ASN A 109 -7.43 8.36 6.80
CA ASN A 109 -8.02 7.35 5.95
C ASN A 109 -7.17 7.20 4.69
N ILE A 110 -6.52 6.06 4.52
CA ILE A 110 -5.56 5.80 3.44
C ILE A 110 -6.11 4.70 2.55
N VAL A 111 -6.35 5.02 1.28
CA VAL A 111 -6.86 4.07 0.27
C VAL A 111 -5.84 3.95 -0.85
N ARG A 112 -5.28 2.75 -1.05
CA ARG A 112 -4.36 2.52 -2.16
C ARG A 112 -5.10 2.04 -3.40
N PHE A 113 -4.89 2.68 -4.55
CA PHE A 113 -5.29 2.19 -5.87
C PHE A 113 -4.06 1.65 -6.60
N GLY A 114 -3.89 0.33 -6.52
CA GLY A 114 -2.73 -0.37 -7.05
C GLY A 114 -3.02 -1.24 -8.27
N THR A 115 -1.96 -1.84 -8.79
CA THR A 115 -2.01 -2.90 -9.80
C THR A 115 -1.26 -4.10 -9.28
N SER A 116 -1.70 -5.30 -9.62
CA SER A 116 -1.08 -6.53 -9.14
C SER A 116 -1.24 -7.71 -10.09
N GLY A 117 -0.55 -8.80 -9.80
CA GLY A 117 -0.72 -10.08 -10.49
C GLY A 117 -1.45 -11.09 -9.62
N SER A 118 -2.55 -11.65 -10.11
CA SER A 118 -3.25 -12.74 -9.42
C SER A 118 -2.43 -14.02 -9.41
N LEU A 119 -2.53 -14.76 -8.30
CA LEU A 119 -2.03 -16.11 -8.11
C LEU A 119 -3.12 -17.18 -8.30
N GLN A 120 -4.39 -16.78 -8.42
CA GLN A 120 -5.56 -17.65 -8.43
C GLN A 120 -6.21 -17.68 -9.81
N ALA A 121 -6.49 -18.87 -10.34
CA ALA A 121 -7.09 -19.03 -11.68
C ALA A 121 -8.51 -18.43 -11.74
N ASP A 122 -9.26 -18.46 -10.64
CA ASP A 122 -10.61 -17.93 -10.50
C ASP A 122 -10.67 -16.41 -10.29
N ILE A 123 -9.54 -15.73 -10.19
CA ILE A 123 -9.45 -14.25 -10.14
C ILE A 123 -8.85 -13.76 -11.46
N PRO A 124 -9.68 -13.51 -12.49
CA PRO A 124 -9.18 -13.18 -13.83
C PRO A 124 -8.56 -11.78 -13.91
N VAL A 125 -7.85 -11.52 -15.00
CA VAL A 125 -7.45 -10.14 -15.36
C VAL A 125 -8.68 -9.25 -15.49
N ASP A 126 -8.50 -7.96 -15.30
CA ASP A 126 -9.53 -6.91 -15.35
C ASP A 126 -10.51 -6.93 -14.14
N SER A 127 -10.31 -7.83 -13.16
CA SER A 127 -11.03 -7.81 -11.89
C SER A 127 -10.30 -6.98 -10.83
N PHE A 128 -10.97 -6.75 -9.70
CA PHE A 128 -10.42 -6.04 -8.55
C PHE A 128 -10.27 -6.96 -7.35
N VAL A 129 -9.21 -6.74 -6.58
CA VAL A 129 -8.97 -7.41 -5.29
C VAL A 129 -8.83 -6.36 -4.20
N LEU A 130 -9.60 -6.50 -3.13
CA LEU A 130 -9.38 -5.82 -1.86
C LEU A 130 -8.50 -6.71 -0.98
N SER A 131 -7.40 -6.16 -0.52
CA SER A 131 -6.46 -6.86 0.35
C SER A 131 -7.00 -6.88 1.78
N SER A 132 -7.55 -8.02 2.24
CA SER A 132 -7.95 -8.18 3.66
C SER A 132 -6.74 -8.13 4.57
N HIS A 133 -5.62 -8.67 4.10
CA HIS A 133 -4.33 -8.67 4.79
C HIS A 133 -3.21 -8.38 3.79
N GLY A 134 -2.17 -7.70 4.26
CA GLY A 134 -0.89 -7.58 3.59
C GLY A 134 0.13 -8.53 4.22
N LEU A 135 0.74 -9.41 3.41
CA LEU A 135 1.85 -10.27 3.81
C LEU A 135 3.15 -9.64 3.32
N GLY A 136 3.99 -9.15 4.22
CA GLY A 136 5.28 -8.54 3.91
C GLY A 136 6.41 -9.57 3.87
N MET A 137 7.16 -9.56 2.78
CA MET A 137 8.39 -10.34 2.60
C MET A 137 9.64 -9.43 2.60
N ASP A 138 9.51 -8.22 3.16
CA ASP A 138 10.45 -7.10 3.03
C ASP A 138 11.23 -6.77 4.32
N ASN A 139 10.83 -7.27 5.46
CA ASN A 139 11.42 -7.00 6.78
C ASN A 139 11.25 -5.56 7.34
N MET A 140 10.67 -4.61 6.60
CA MET A 140 10.62 -3.20 6.99
C MET A 140 9.94 -3.00 8.36
N LEU A 141 8.81 -3.68 8.59
CA LEU A 141 8.04 -3.51 9.82
C LEU A 141 8.81 -3.95 11.09
N HIS A 142 9.78 -4.86 10.97
CA HIS A 142 10.62 -5.31 12.09
C HIS A 142 11.57 -4.25 12.63
N ALA A 143 11.76 -3.13 11.93
CA ALA A 143 12.49 -1.98 12.44
C ALA A 143 11.74 -1.22 13.55
N TYR A 144 10.42 -1.46 13.70
CA TYR A 144 9.57 -0.76 14.67
C TYR A 144 9.30 -1.62 15.91
N LYS A 145 9.55 -1.06 17.10
CA LYS A 145 9.44 -1.74 18.39
C LYS A 145 8.09 -2.40 18.61
N ASP A 146 7.01 -1.69 18.26
CA ASP A 146 5.64 -2.11 18.54
C ASP A 146 5.00 -2.95 17.41
N ALA A 147 5.79 -3.33 16.40
CA ALA A 147 5.35 -4.17 15.29
C ALA A 147 4.61 -5.46 15.72
N PRO A 148 4.99 -6.17 16.81
CA PRO A 148 4.26 -7.34 17.26
C PRO A 148 2.78 -7.08 17.60
N ASN A 149 2.43 -5.87 18.01
CA ASN A 149 1.07 -5.51 18.45
C ASN A 149 0.06 -5.42 17.30
N VAL A 150 0.53 -5.32 16.06
CA VAL A 150 -0.33 -5.13 14.86
C VAL A 150 -0.29 -6.33 13.92
N ARG A 151 0.52 -7.35 14.24
CA ARG A 151 0.77 -8.52 13.38
C ARG A 151 -0.13 -9.70 13.70
N GLU A 152 -0.46 -10.47 12.68
CA GLU A 152 -1.22 -11.73 12.78
C GLU A 152 -0.27 -12.93 12.97
N ILE A 153 0.36 -13.02 14.15
CA ILE A 153 1.48 -13.96 14.44
C ILE A 153 1.12 -15.42 14.11
N ALA A 154 -0.10 -15.89 14.47
CA ALA A 154 -0.50 -17.26 14.18
C ALA A 154 -0.65 -17.56 12.67
N MET A 155 -1.06 -16.55 11.88
CA MET A 155 -1.13 -16.67 10.42
C MET A 155 0.27 -16.67 9.79
N GLU A 156 1.20 -15.87 10.33
CA GLU A 156 2.61 -15.86 9.92
C GLU A 156 3.29 -17.20 10.13
N GLU A 157 3.08 -17.81 11.31
CA GLU A 157 3.63 -19.13 11.64
C GLU A 157 3.09 -20.20 10.71
N ALA A 158 1.77 -20.19 10.47
CA ALA A 158 1.14 -21.09 9.51
C ALA A 158 1.71 -20.90 8.09
N PHE A 159 1.93 -19.65 7.67
CA PHE A 159 2.53 -19.33 6.38
C PHE A 159 3.96 -19.87 6.26
N MET A 160 4.79 -19.65 7.28
CA MET A 160 6.20 -20.11 7.26
C MET A 160 6.28 -21.65 7.22
N VAL A 161 5.41 -22.34 7.96
CA VAL A 161 5.36 -23.81 7.94
C VAL A 161 4.90 -24.32 6.57
N HIS A 162 3.79 -23.76 6.03
CA HIS A 162 3.23 -24.16 4.74
C HIS A 162 4.22 -23.97 3.59
N THR A 163 4.89 -22.82 3.56
CA THR A 163 5.82 -22.47 2.48
C THR A 163 7.23 -23.05 2.66
N GLN A 164 7.52 -23.66 3.82
CA GLN A 164 8.88 -24.02 4.21
C GLN A 164 9.81 -22.80 4.05
N TRP A 165 9.38 -21.67 4.61
CA TRP A 165 10.00 -20.38 4.37
C TRP A 165 11.49 -20.38 4.73
N ASN A 166 12.33 -19.99 3.78
CA ASN A 166 13.76 -19.85 4.05
C ASN A 166 14.01 -18.61 4.91
N THR A 167 14.55 -18.81 6.09
CA THR A 167 14.83 -17.77 7.09
C THR A 167 15.88 -16.74 6.65
N ASP A 168 16.72 -17.07 5.65
CA ASP A 168 17.66 -16.11 5.05
C ASP A 168 16.96 -14.96 4.33
N LYS A 169 15.66 -15.12 3.98
CA LYS A 169 14.82 -14.06 3.44
C LYS A 169 14.26 -13.13 4.52
N GLY A 170 14.57 -13.38 5.79
CA GLY A 170 13.96 -12.75 6.94
C GLY A 170 12.58 -13.32 7.29
N ARG A 171 12.03 -12.89 8.43
CA ARG A 171 10.70 -13.35 8.87
C ARG A 171 9.61 -12.56 8.14
N PRO A 172 8.67 -13.22 7.44
CA PRO A 172 7.51 -12.54 6.90
C PRO A 172 6.61 -12.01 8.03
N TYR A 173 5.86 -10.95 7.75
CA TYR A 173 4.86 -10.42 8.67
C TYR A 173 3.51 -10.27 7.97
N ILE A 174 2.41 -10.37 8.72
CA ILE A 174 1.05 -10.23 8.18
C ILE A 174 0.30 -9.20 9.02
N VAL A 175 -0.35 -8.25 8.34
CA VAL A 175 -1.16 -7.20 8.98
C VAL A 175 -2.51 -7.08 8.27
N GLY A 176 -3.59 -7.04 9.05
CA GLY A 176 -4.95 -6.81 8.51
C GLY A 176 -5.18 -5.37 8.09
N CYS A 177 -6.11 -5.16 7.16
CA CYS A 177 -6.53 -3.84 6.71
C CYS A 177 -7.34 -3.07 7.78
N GLY A 178 -7.67 -1.81 7.50
CA GLY A 178 -8.61 -1.01 8.27
C GLY A 178 -10.05 -1.45 8.02
N GLU A 179 -10.69 -2.01 9.04
CA GLU A 179 -12.02 -2.64 8.90
C GLU A 179 -13.10 -1.65 8.46
N THR A 180 -13.07 -0.41 8.95
CA THR A 180 -14.05 0.61 8.58
C THR A 180 -14.00 0.94 7.08
N LEU A 181 -12.80 1.05 6.50
CA LEU A 181 -12.63 1.30 5.07
C LEU A 181 -12.96 0.06 4.24
N LYS A 182 -12.61 -1.13 4.73
CA LYS A 182 -12.97 -2.40 4.10
C LYS A 182 -14.48 -2.51 3.91
N GLN A 183 -15.28 -2.30 4.97
CA GLN A 183 -16.74 -2.39 4.92
C GLN A 183 -17.39 -1.44 3.90
N ARG A 184 -16.75 -0.30 3.62
CA ARG A 184 -17.24 0.66 2.61
C ARG A 184 -16.90 0.26 1.18
N LEU A 185 -15.76 -0.41 0.98
CA LEU A 185 -15.18 -0.66 -0.34
C LEU A 185 -15.33 -2.12 -0.81
N LEU A 186 -15.66 -3.05 0.08
CA LEU A 186 -15.88 -4.44 -0.29
C LEU A 186 -17.33 -4.64 -0.77
N THR A 187 -17.47 -5.05 -2.02
CA THR A 187 -18.77 -5.41 -2.63
C THR A 187 -18.64 -6.77 -3.31
N ASP A 188 -19.76 -7.28 -3.82
CA ASP A 188 -19.83 -8.52 -4.63
C ASP A 188 -19.02 -8.45 -5.94
N LYS A 189 -18.59 -7.26 -6.36
CA LYS A 189 -17.75 -7.02 -7.55
C LYS A 189 -16.25 -7.13 -7.31
N VAL A 190 -15.85 -7.33 -6.05
CA VAL A 190 -14.44 -7.30 -5.65
C VAL A 190 -14.08 -8.58 -4.93
N PHE A 191 -13.02 -9.23 -5.37
CA PHE A 191 -12.45 -10.38 -4.66
C PHE A 191 -11.75 -9.92 -3.38
N GLU A 192 -11.74 -10.77 -2.37
CA GLU A 192 -11.04 -10.50 -1.11
C GLU A 192 -9.97 -11.57 -0.85
N GLY A 193 -8.82 -11.17 -0.28
CA GLY A 193 -7.81 -12.11 0.18
C GLY A 193 -6.52 -11.47 0.64
N ILE A 194 -5.51 -12.30 0.87
CA ILE A 194 -4.18 -11.87 1.31
C ILE A 194 -3.38 -11.42 0.08
N THR A 195 -2.82 -10.22 0.14
CA THR A 195 -1.90 -9.69 -0.85
C THR A 195 -0.46 -9.85 -0.37
N GLY A 196 0.39 -10.51 -1.17
CA GLY A 196 1.81 -10.60 -0.89
C GLY A 196 2.55 -9.36 -1.38
N THR A 197 3.28 -8.73 -0.48
CA THR A 197 4.15 -7.56 -0.74
C THR A 197 5.59 -8.04 -0.81
N ALA A 198 6.17 -7.96 -2.00
CA ALA A 198 7.55 -8.39 -2.24
C ALA A 198 8.51 -7.20 -2.34
N PRO A 199 9.75 -7.31 -1.82
CA PRO A 199 10.75 -6.24 -1.88
C PRO A 199 11.39 -6.07 -3.27
N GLY A 200 10.92 -6.81 -4.27
CA GLY A 200 11.39 -6.73 -5.64
C GLY A 200 10.42 -7.37 -6.62
N PHE A 201 10.49 -6.96 -7.88
CA PHE A 201 9.55 -7.40 -8.92
C PHE A 201 9.89 -8.76 -9.53
N TYR A 202 11.18 -9.10 -9.68
CA TYR A 202 11.61 -10.33 -10.35
C TYR A 202 11.80 -11.49 -9.37
N GLY A 203 13.01 -11.72 -8.89
CA GLY A 203 13.35 -12.84 -8.02
C GLY A 203 12.50 -12.95 -6.75
N PRO A 204 12.26 -11.85 -5.99
CA PRO A 204 11.41 -11.89 -4.80
C PRO A 204 9.96 -12.30 -5.07
N GLN A 205 9.48 -12.13 -6.31
CA GLN A 205 8.16 -12.60 -6.74
C GLN A 205 8.23 -13.91 -7.54
N GLY A 206 9.35 -14.63 -7.52
CA GLY A 206 9.50 -15.88 -8.25
C GLY A 206 9.57 -15.75 -9.77
N ARG A 207 9.91 -14.55 -10.31
CA ARG A 207 10.15 -14.36 -11.74
C ARG A 207 11.62 -14.62 -12.06
N MET A 208 11.86 -15.49 -13.00
CA MET A 208 13.20 -15.82 -13.47
C MET A 208 13.43 -15.22 -14.86
N LEU A 209 14.49 -14.45 -15.01
CA LEU A 209 15.02 -14.05 -16.31
C LEU A 209 16.34 -14.80 -16.56
N ARG A 210 17.48 -14.11 -16.44
CA ARG A 210 18.80 -14.73 -16.58
C ARG A 210 19.31 -15.37 -15.27
N LEU A 211 18.96 -14.78 -14.14
CA LEU A 211 19.36 -15.30 -12.82
C LEU A 211 18.35 -16.34 -12.34
N PRO A 212 18.78 -17.53 -11.90
CA PRO A 212 17.89 -18.51 -11.28
C PRO A 212 17.36 -17.95 -9.94
N VAL A 213 16.08 -18.27 -9.63
CA VAL A 213 15.48 -17.94 -8.33
C VAL A 213 15.87 -18.98 -7.29
N GLN A 214 15.94 -18.57 -6.03
CA GLN A 214 16.30 -19.46 -4.92
C GLN A 214 15.24 -20.55 -4.67
N ASP A 215 13.96 -20.20 -4.81
CA ASP A 215 12.84 -21.14 -4.69
C ASP A 215 11.95 -21.07 -5.94
N PRO A 216 12.11 -22.00 -6.89
CA PRO A 216 11.31 -22.02 -8.10
C PRO A 216 9.83 -22.42 -7.83
N THR A 217 9.53 -22.99 -6.66
CA THR A 217 8.18 -23.41 -6.26
C THR A 217 7.45 -22.36 -5.42
N LEU A 218 8.04 -21.17 -5.20
CA LEU A 218 7.46 -20.13 -4.36
C LEU A 218 6.02 -19.79 -4.76
N ASN A 219 5.75 -19.61 -6.05
CA ASN A 219 4.41 -19.23 -6.50
C ASN A 219 3.37 -20.33 -6.26
N ASP A 220 3.74 -21.61 -6.36
CA ASP A 220 2.85 -22.74 -6.05
C ASP A 220 2.54 -22.82 -4.55
N LYS A 221 3.55 -22.55 -3.70
CA LYS A 221 3.39 -22.47 -2.26
C LYS A 221 2.50 -21.30 -1.85
N LEU A 222 2.68 -20.12 -2.48
CA LEU A 222 1.80 -18.97 -2.26
C LEU A 222 0.37 -19.26 -2.74
N HIS A 223 0.21 -19.82 -3.94
CA HIS A 223 -1.09 -20.19 -4.50
C HIS A 223 -1.88 -21.12 -3.58
N SER A 224 -1.23 -22.13 -3.01
CA SER A 224 -1.87 -23.16 -2.17
C SER A 224 -2.06 -22.73 -0.70
N PHE A 225 -1.51 -21.60 -0.27
CA PHE A 225 -1.67 -21.14 1.11
C PHE A 225 -3.10 -20.72 1.42
N ASN A 226 -3.64 -21.32 2.47
CA ASN A 226 -4.95 -20.99 3.05
C ASN A 226 -4.90 -21.08 4.57
N TYR A 227 -5.31 -20.04 5.25
CA TYR A 227 -5.43 -20.01 6.70
C TYR A 227 -6.85 -19.63 7.11
N LYS A 228 -7.63 -20.59 7.58
CA LYS A 228 -9.02 -20.40 8.05
C LYS A 228 -9.91 -19.68 7.00
N GLY A 229 -9.73 -20.01 5.73
CA GLY A 229 -10.46 -19.39 4.62
C GLY A 229 -9.78 -18.18 3.98
N TYR A 230 -8.80 -17.56 4.62
CA TYR A 230 -7.98 -16.51 4.00
C TYR A 230 -6.93 -17.15 3.09
N ARG A 231 -6.97 -16.83 1.80
CA ARG A 231 -6.03 -17.32 0.79
C ARG A 231 -5.18 -16.20 0.20
N MET A 232 -3.99 -16.53 -0.27
CA MET A 232 -3.19 -15.61 -1.07
C MET A 232 -3.88 -15.36 -2.41
N THR A 233 -4.14 -14.10 -2.75
CA THR A 233 -4.83 -13.74 -4.00
C THR A 233 -3.92 -13.17 -5.06
N ASN A 234 -2.98 -12.32 -4.66
CA ASN A 234 -2.15 -11.54 -5.59
C ASN A 234 -0.82 -11.11 -4.99
N LEU A 235 0.08 -10.66 -5.86
CA LEU A 235 1.39 -10.10 -5.49
C LEU A 235 1.55 -8.68 -6.01
N GLU A 236 2.10 -7.82 -5.17
CA GLU A 236 2.49 -6.44 -5.45
C GLU A 236 3.70 -6.03 -4.57
N MET A 237 3.90 -4.74 -4.27
CA MET A 237 5.13 -4.30 -3.63
C MET A 237 4.94 -3.30 -2.45
N GLU A 238 3.72 -2.96 -1.98
CA GLU A 238 3.51 -1.88 -0.99
C GLU A 238 2.50 -2.17 0.13
N THR A 239 1.50 -3.01 -0.09
CA THR A 239 0.30 -3.14 0.78
C THR A 239 0.64 -3.48 2.24
N SER A 240 1.56 -4.41 2.49
CA SER A 240 1.90 -4.80 3.87
C SER A 240 2.53 -3.67 4.66
N ALA A 241 3.39 -2.88 4.01
CA ALA A 241 4.04 -1.73 4.60
C ALA A 241 3.03 -0.62 4.92
N ILE A 242 2.10 -0.34 3.99
CA ILE A 242 1.01 0.60 4.22
C ILE A 242 0.18 0.18 5.43
N TYR A 243 -0.24 -1.09 5.51
CA TYR A 243 -1.05 -1.59 6.62
C TYR A 243 -0.31 -1.57 7.95
N GLY A 244 0.93 -2.05 7.94
CA GLY A 244 1.77 -2.12 9.14
C GLY A 244 1.99 -0.74 9.77
N LEU A 245 2.48 0.21 8.99
CA LEU A 245 2.75 1.57 9.47
C LEU A 245 1.47 2.32 9.83
N SER A 246 0.43 2.23 8.99
CA SER A 246 -0.84 2.87 9.29
C SER A 246 -1.41 2.40 10.62
N LYS A 247 -1.37 1.09 10.88
CA LYS A 247 -1.90 0.51 12.13
C LYS A 247 -1.06 0.91 13.35
N LEU A 248 0.27 0.95 13.22
CA LEU A 248 1.17 1.41 14.27
C LEU A 248 0.94 2.89 14.64
N LEU A 249 0.63 3.72 13.65
CA LEU A 249 0.41 5.16 13.80
C LEU A 249 -1.07 5.50 14.11
N GLY A 250 -1.97 4.50 14.19
CA GLY A 250 -3.38 4.71 14.50
C GLY A 250 -4.25 5.16 13.32
N HIS A 251 -3.80 4.93 12.10
CA HIS A 251 -4.53 5.24 10.86
C HIS A 251 -5.35 4.06 10.36
N GLN A 252 -6.33 4.33 9.49
CA GLN A 252 -7.07 3.34 8.73
C GLN A 252 -6.47 3.21 7.33
N ALA A 253 -6.23 1.98 6.87
CA ALA A 253 -5.71 1.76 5.52
C ALA A 253 -6.38 0.57 4.84
N VAL A 254 -6.62 0.70 3.53
CA VAL A 254 -7.11 -0.37 2.66
C VAL A 254 -6.45 -0.28 1.29
N SER A 255 -6.20 -1.43 0.67
CA SER A 255 -5.62 -1.51 -0.68
C SER A 255 -6.58 -2.21 -1.62
N LEU A 256 -6.90 -1.53 -2.72
CA LEU A 256 -7.62 -2.03 -3.88
C LEU A 256 -6.64 -2.23 -5.03
N ASN A 257 -6.64 -3.40 -5.65
CA ASN A 257 -5.72 -3.75 -6.71
C ASN A 257 -6.46 -4.14 -7.98
N ALA A 258 -6.16 -3.49 -9.10
CA ALA A 258 -6.54 -3.95 -10.42
C ALA A 258 -5.65 -5.14 -10.82
N ILE A 259 -6.25 -6.25 -11.20
CA ILE A 259 -5.53 -7.43 -11.66
C ILE A 259 -5.15 -7.25 -13.12
N ILE A 260 -3.88 -6.98 -13.38
CA ILE A 260 -3.34 -6.77 -14.73
C ILE A 260 -2.68 -8.02 -15.31
N ALA A 261 -2.34 -8.98 -14.47
CA ALA A 261 -1.79 -10.27 -14.87
C ALA A 261 -2.42 -11.39 -14.04
N ASN A 262 -2.61 -12.57 -14.62
CA ASN A 262 -2.96 -13.78 -13.88
C ASN A 262 -1.86 -14.82 -14.12
N ARG A 263 -1.11 -15.15 -13.07
CA ARG A 263 0.04 -16.04 -13.15
C ARG A 263 -0.38 -17.51 -13.28
N ALA A 264 -1.50 -17.89 -12.67
CA ALA A 264 -2.03 -19.24 -12.74
C ALA A 264 -2.56 -19.55 -14.15
N ALA A 265 -3.18 -18.56 -14.82
CA ALA A 265 -3.72 -18.71 -16.17
C ALA A 265 -2.73 -18.29 -17.27
N GLY A 266 -1.59 -17.66 -16.92
CA GLY A 266 -0.60 -17.16 -17.88
C GLY A 266 -1.12 -16.00 -18.74
N THR A 267 -2.09 -15.21 -18.26
CA THR A 267 -2.74 -14.14 -19.02
C THR A 267 -2.31 -12.76 -18.54
N PHE A 268 -2.42 -11.77 -19.44
CA PHE A 268 -2.17 -10.36 -19.17
C PHE A 268 -3.31 -9.51 -19.76
N THR A 269 -3.69 -8.42 -19.10
CA THR A 269 -4.75 -7.53 -19.60
C THR A 269 -4.37 -6.91 -20.94
N LYS A 270 -5.36 -6.71 -21.81
CA LYS A 270 -5.16 -6.06 -23.12
C LYS A 270 -5.09 -4.54 -23.01
N ASP A 271 -5.66 -3.95 -21.94
CA ASP A 271 -5.72 -2.51 -21.74
C ASP A 271 -5.57 -2.13 -20.25
N THR A 272 -4.32 -2.08 -19.79
CA THR A 272 -3.97 -1.68 -18.42
C THR A 272 -4.52 -0.30 -18.05
N LYS A 273 -4.57 0.64 -19.02
CA LYS A 273 -5.06 1.99 -18.74
C LYS A 273 -6.55 1.97 -18.38
N LYS A 274 -7.34 1.24 -19.15
CA LYS A 274 -8.79 1.11 -18.91
C LYS A 274 -9.09 0.42 -17.58
N VAL A 275 -8.37 -0.64 -17.23
CA VAL A 275 -8.58 -1.37 -15.97
C VAL A 275 -8.28 -0.47 -14.78
N VAL A 276 -7.17 0.28 -14.83
CA VAL A 276 -6.83 1.25 -13.78
C VAL A 276 -7.86 2.37 -13.69
N GLU A 277 -8.39 2.85 -14.81
CA GLU A 277 -9.47 3.85 -14.83
C GLU A 277 -10.72 3.34 -14.14
N ASN A 278 -11.13 2.12 -14.47
CA ASN A 278 -12.28 1.47 -13.82
C ASN A 278 -12.08 1.30 -12.31
N LEU A 279 -10.85 0.99 -11.85
CA LEU A 279 -10.52 0.93 -10.42
C LEU A 279 -10.65 2.30 -9.75
N ILE A 280 -10.16 3.36 -10.40
CA ILE A 280 -10.26 4.75 -9.88
C ILE A 280 -11.74 5.13 -9.71
N VAL A 281 -12.57 4.90 -10.73
CA VAL A 281 -14.01 5.17 -10.67
C VAL A 281 -14.65 4.39 -9.52
N TYR A 282 -14.40 3.08 -9.45
CA TYR A 282 -14.93 2.23 -8.39
C TYR A 282 -14.57 2.72 -6.98
N GLY A 283 -13.31 3.12 -6.78
CA GLY A 283 -12.82 3.51 -5.46
C GLY A 283 -13.21 4.94 -5.05
N LEU A 284 -13.65 5.78 -5.99
CA LEU A 284 -14.14 7.14 -5.74
C LEU A 284 -15.66 7.18 -5.47
N GLU A 285 -16.42 6.20 -5.93
CA GLU A 285 -17.88 6.06 -5.70
C GLU A 285 -18.19 5.50 -4.31
#